data_2d17e7f11712054873c188b8b8746916
#
_entry.id   2d17e7f11712054873c188b8b8746916
#
_cell.length_a   1.000
_cell.length_b   1.000
_cell.length_c   1.000
_cell.angle_alpha   90.00
_cell.angle_beta   90.00
_cell.angle_gamma   90.00
#
_symmetry.space_group_name_H-M   'P 1'
#
loop_
_entity.id
_entity.type
_entity.pdbx_description
1 polymer ?
#
loop_
_entity_poly.entity_id
_entity_poly.type
_entity_poly.pdbx_seq_one_letter_code
_entity_poly.pdbx_strand_id
1 'polypeptide(L)'
;KEIQIRKMKKSDLPQLQEMYRDLIPEGVSMEVLENNYYRTVDRPEYFLAVAADGDKVFGSTMGIVCIALDAPFLVVENVIVSGECRGQGVGRKIFEALDEFALKNQCEYALLVSSGFRKGAHRFYEAVGYTDDVRGFRKYY
;
A
#
# COMPACT_ATOMS: atom_id res chain seq x y z
N LYS A 1 2.38 21.96 6.41
CA LYS A 1 1.76 20.70 5.97
C LYS A 1 2.15 19.59 6.94
N GLU A 2 1.16 19.04 7.64
CA GLU A 2 1.37 17.97 8.59
C GLU A 2 0.71 16.69 8.09
N ILE A 3 1.51 15.78 7.56
CA ILE A 3 1.03 14.54 6.96
C ILE A 3 1.03 13.43 8.01
N GLN A 4 -0.11 12.80 8.20
CA GLN A 4 -0.28 11.69 9.13
C GLN A 4 -0.86 10.48 8.41
N ILE A 5 -0.56 9.30 8.93
CA ILE A 5 -1.16 8.06 8.45
C ILE A 5 -2.47 7.87 9.19
N ARG A 6 -3.55 7.68 8.45
CA ARG A 6 -4.86 7.40 9.02
C ARG A 6 -5.60 6.36 8.20
N LYS A 7 -6.68 5.83 8.75
CA LYS A 7 -7.54 4.89 8.05
C LYS A 7 -8.15 5.57 6.81
N MET A 8 -8.18 4.83 5.71
CA MET A 8 -8.82 5.27 4.47
C MET A 8 -10.33 5.42 4.68
N LYS A 9 -10.91 6.49 4.12
CA LYS A 9 -12.34 6.75 4.10
C LYS A 9 -12.87 6.65 2.68
N LYS A 10 -14.15 6.39 2.52
CA LYS A 10 -14.77 6.39 1.20
C LYS A 10 -14.54 7.71 0.47
N SER A 11 -14.57 8.83 1.19
CA SER A 11 -14.37 10.16 0.60
C SER A 11 -12.95 10.38 0.06
N ASP A 12 -12.00 9.51 0.37
CA ASP A 12 -10.65 9.58 -0.19
C ASP A 12 -10.57 9.00 -1.61
N LEU A 13 -11.55 8.17 -2.02
CA LEU A 13 -11.46 7.43 -3.28
C LEU A 13 -11.29 8.28 -4.53
N PRO A 14 -11.94 9.45 -4.68
CA PRO A 14 -11.70 10.29 -5.85
C PRO A 14 -10.24 10.72 -6.00
N GLN A 15 -9.57 11.08 -4.92
CA GLN A 15 -8.16 11.44 -4.96
C GLN A 15 -7.29 10.22 -5.28
N LEU A 16 -7.62 9.06 -4.73
CA LEU A 16 -6.91 7.83 -5.01
C LEU A 16 -7.08 7.38 -6.46
N GLN A 17 -8.26 7.56 -7.04
CA GLN A 17 -8.50 7.25 -8.44
C GLN A 17 -7.50 8.00 -9.33
N GLU A 18 -7.31 9.28 -9.06
CA GLU A 18 -6.36 10.09 -9.84
C GLU A 18 -4.93 9.63 -9.61
N MET A 19 -4.54 9.38 -8.37
CA MET A 19 -3.18 8.95 -8.02
C MET A 19 -2.85 7.57 -8.61
N TYR A 20 -3.82 6.67 -8.68
CA TYR A 20 -3.60 5.31 -9.19
C TYR A 20 -3.25 5.27 -10.68
N ARG A 21 -3.45 6.35 -11.42
CA ARG A 21 -3.03 6.42 -12.82
C ARG A 21 -1.52 6.26 -12.98
N ASP A 22 -0.75 6.59 -11.95
CA ASP A 22 0.70 6.37 -11.95
C ASP A 22 1.07 4.89 -11.83
N LEU A 23 0.21 4.07 -11.22
CA LEU A 23 0.40 2.62 -11.07
C LEU A 23 -0.26 1.84 -12.20
N ILE A 24 -1.42 2.32 -12.64
CA ILE A 24 -2.30 1.65 -13.58
C ILE A 24 -2.65 2.67 -14.66
N PRO A 25 -1.87 2.75 -15.76
CA PRO A 25 -2.04 3.80 -16.76
C PRO A 25 -3.44 3.87 -17.36
N GLU A 26 -4.13 2.74 -17.53
CA GLU A 26 -5.51 2.69 -18.03
C GLU A 26 -6.53 3.18 -16.99
N GLY A 27 -6.07 3.39 -15.76
CA GLY A 27 -6.94 3.86 -14.68
C GLY A 27 -7.82 2.77 -14.09
N VAL A 28 -8.56 3.16 -13.05
CA VAL A 28 -9.52 2.29 -12.36
C VAL A 28 -10.83 3.06 -12.25
N SER A 29 -11.96 2.41 -12.55
CA SER A 29 -13.26 3.08 -12.42
C SER A 29 -13.63 3.30 -10.96
N MET A 30 -14.45 4.31 -10.70
CA MET A 30 -14.94 4.58 -9.34
C MET A 30 -15.80 3.40 -8.84
N GLU A 31 -16.56 2.78 -9.72
CA GLU A 31 -17.37 1.60 -9.37
C GLU A 31 -16.51 0.47 -8.83
N VAL A 32 -15.39 0.19 -9.49
CA VAL A 32 -14.45 -0.85 -9.05
C VAL A 32 -13.81 -0.48 -7.71
N LEU A 33 -13.37 0.77 -7.56
CA LEU A 33 -12.77 1.24 -6.32
C LEU A 33 -13.74 1.14 -5.14
N GLU A 34 -14.97 1.62 -5.32
CA GLU A 34 -15.98 1.56 -4.26
C GLU A 34 -16.33 0.13 -3.89
N ASN A 35 -16.51 -0.73 -4.88
CA ASN A 35 -16.83 -2.13 -4.63
C ASN A 35 -15.73 -2.80 -3.82
N ASN A 36 -14.48 -2.60 -4.19
CA ASN A 36 -13.36 -3.21 -3.48
C ASN A 36 -13.11 -2.56 -2.11
N TYR A 37 -13.38 -1.27 -1.98
CA TYR A 37 -13.34 -0.61 -0.69
C TYR A 37 -14.33 -1.28 0.29
N TYR A 38 -15.57 -1.46 -0.12
CA TYR A 38 -16.58 -2.11 0.73
C TYR A 38 -16.27 -3.57 1.03
N ARG A 39 -15.61 -4.27 0.14
CA ARG A 39 -15.23 -5.66 0.35
C ARG A 39 -14.10 -5.83 1.36
N THR A 40 -13.39 -4.76 1.72
CA THR A 40 -12.16 -4.85 2.50
C THR A 40 -12.14 -4.00 3.76
N VAL A 41 -12.81 -2.85 3.76
CA VAL A 41 -12.65 -1.82 4.79
C VAL A 41 -12.96 -2.29 6.22
N ASP A 42 -13.93 -3.18 6.39
CA ASP A 42 -14.34 -3.67 7.70
C ASP A 42 -13.76 -5.05 8.06
N ARG A 43 -12.86 -5.58 7.22
CA ARG A 43 -12.23 -6.85 7.50
C ARG A 43 -10.92 -6.67 8.25
N PRO A 44 -10.72 -7.37 9.38
CA PRO A 44 -9.52 -7.14 10.21
C PRO A 44 -8.21 -7.53 9.54
N GLU A 45 -8.24 -8.43 8.54
CA GLU A 45 -7.03 -8.82 7.82
C GLU A 45 -6.54 -7.75 6.82
N TYR A 46 -7.36 -6.72 6.56
CA TYR A 46 -7.00 -5.66 5.61
C TYR A 46 -6.64 -4.37 6.34
N PHE A 47 -5.53 -3.79 5.94
CA PHE A 47 -5.07 -2.48 6.42
C PHE A 47 -5.16 -1.51 5.24
N LEU A 48 -6.15 -0.64 5.26
CA LEU A 48 -6.34 0.41 4.24
C LEU A 48 -5.98 1.74 4.86
N ALA A 49 -4.90 2.35 4.40
CA ALA A 49 -4.42 3.58 5.00
C ALA A 49 -4.07 4.64 3.95
N VAL A 50 -4.19 5.87 4.35
CA VAL A 50 -3.73 7.02 3.56
C VAL A 50 -2.77 7.85 4.39
N ALA A 51 -1.84 8.51 3.69
CA ALA A 51 -1.02 9.57 4.25
C ALA A 51 -1.70 10.87 3.85
N ALA A 52 -2.15 11.64 4.82
CA ALA A 52 -2.99 12.80 4.52
C ALA A 52 -2.74 13.95 5.49
N ASP A 53 -3.01 15.15 5.02
CA ASP A 53 -3.13 16.35 5.83
C ASP A 53 -4.62 16.72 5.82
N GLY A 54 -5.33 16.35 6.90
CA GLY A 54 -6.78 16.44 6.91
C GLY A 54 -7.40 15.58 5.80
N ASP A 55 -8.16 16.22 4.94
CA ASP A 55 -8.83 15.53 3.82
C ASP A 55 -7.98 15.43 2.56
N LYS A 56 -6.84 16.11 2.52
CA LYS A 56 -5.96 16.04 1.35
C LYS A 56 -5.03 14.85 1.45
N VAL A 57 -5.13 13.95 0.46
CA VAL A 57 -4.39 12.69 0.42
C VAL A 57 -3.09 12.87 -0.37
N PHE A 58 -1.99 12.41 0.20
CA PHE A 58 -0.65 12.45 -0.42
C PHE A 58 -0.06 11.07 -0.68
N GLY A 59 -0.68 10.04 -0.16
CA GLY A 59 -0.23 8.67 -0.39
C GLY A 59 -1.20 7.66 0.16
N SER A 60 -1.03 6.40 -0.22
CA SER A 60 -1.86 5.33 0.30
C SER A 60 -1.15 3.98 0.23
N THR A 61 -1.72 3.02 0.94
CA THR A 61 -1.28 1.63 0.87
C THR A 61 -2.39 0.69 1.30
N MET A 62 -2.27 -0.56 0.89
CA MET A 62 -3.08 -1.67 1.39
C MET A 62 -2.14 -2.76 1.90
N GLY A 63 -2.36 -3.21 3.13
CA GLY A 63 -1.71 -4.39 3.68
C GLY A 63 -2.73 -5.49 3.86
N ILE A 64 -2.37 -6.72 3.57
CA ILE A 64 -3.27 -7.87 3.66
C ILE A 64 -2.58 -8.96 4.44
N VAL A 65 -3.17 -9.37 5.57
CA VAL A 65 -2.67 -10.52 6.32
C VAL A 65 -3.15 -11.78 5.64
N CYS A 66 -2.21 -12.58 5.19
CA CYS A 66 -2.48 -13.89 4.58
C CYS A 66 -2.06 -14.98 5.55
N ILE A 67 -2.90 -16.01 5.68
CA ILE A 67 -2.62 -17.11 6.59
C ILE A 67 -2.19 -18.33 5.77
N ALA A 68 -0.87 -18.59 5.77
CA ALA A 68 -0.36 -19.87 5.28
C ALA A 68 -0.33 -20.86 6.44
N LEU A 69 -0.25 -22.15 6.16
CA LEU A 69 -0.29 -23.15 7.23
C LEU A 69 0.90 -23.04 8.18
N ASP A 70 2.03 -22.53 7.71
CA ASP A 70 3.25 -22.40 8.52
C ASP A 70 3.29 -21.08 9.30
N ALA A 71 2.74 -19.98 8.75
CA ALA A 71 2.77 -18.69 9.43
C ALA A 71 1.89 -17.66 8.72
N PRO A 72 1.36 -16.67 9.45
CA PRO A 72 0.78 -15.50 8.80
C PRO A 72 1.88 -14.63 8.20
N PHE A 73 1.56 -13.95 7.10
CA PHE A 73 2.44 -13.00 6.46
C PHE A 73 1.65 -11.85 5.87
N LEU A 74 2.33 -10.72 5.65
CA LEU A 74 1.69 -9.52 5.10
C LEU A 74 1.99 -9.41 3.61
N VAL A 75 0.95 -9.16 2.81
CA VAL A 75 1.11 -8.74 1.42
C VAL A 75 0.89 -7.24 1.37
N VAL A 76 1.82 -6.52 0.71
CA VAL A 76 1.74 -5.07 0.56
C VAL A 76 1.34 -4.77 -0.88
N GLU A 77 0.26 -3.98 -1.04
CA GLU A 77 -0.30 -3.64 -2.34
C GLU A 77 -0.62 -2.15 -2.44
N ASN A 78 -0.74 -1.66 -3.65
CA ASN A 78 -1.23 -0.31 -3.95
C ASN A 78 -0.49 0.80 -3.20
N VAL A 79 0.84 0.68 -3.07
CA VAL A 79 1.65 1.74 -2.48
C VAL A 79 1.81 2.86 -3.50
N ILE A 80 1.39 4.06 -3.13
CA ILE A 80 1.56 5.24 -3.96
C ILE A 80 1.85 6.46 -3.08
N VAL A 81 2.75 7.31 -3.54
CA VAL A 81 3.06 8.60 -2.90
C VAL A 81 3.01 9.67 -3.96
N SER A 82 2.30 10.76 -3.67
CA SER A 82 2.20 11.92 -4.57
C SER A 82 3.57 12.50 -4.88
N GLY A 83 3.78 12.92 -6.12
CA GLY A 83 4.99 13.64 -6.52
C GLY A 83 5.22 14.93 -5.74
N GLU A 84 4.16 15.54 -5.21
CA GLU A 84 4.24 16.75 -4.39
C GLU A 84 5.02 16.55 -3.10
N CYS A 85 5.10 15.30 -2.62
CA CYS A 85 5.68 14.98 -1.31
C CYS A 85 6.97 14.17 -1.40
N ARG A 86 7.55 14.03 -2.56
CA ARG A 86 8.78 13.26 -2.71
C ARG A 86 9.88 13.86 -1.85
N GLY A 87 10.65 13.00 -1.17
CA GLY A 87 11.72 13.43 -0.29
C GLY A 87 11.28 13.93 1.07
N GLN A 88 10.00 13.84 1.42
CA GLN A 88 9.46 14.30 2.70
C GLN A 88 9.16 13.17 3.68
N GLY A 89 9.62 11.96 3.40
CA GLY A 89 9.47 10.82 4.31
C GLY A 89 8.08 10.20 4.36
N VAL A 90 7.20 10.52 3.43
CA VAL A 90 5.83 9.98 3.40
C VAL A 90 5.83 8.47 3.18
N GLY A 91 6.63 8.00 2.23
CA GLY A 91 6.77 6.56 1.98
C GLY A 91 7.26 5.81 3.20
N ARG A 92 8.24 6.37 3.91
CA ARG A 92 8.76 5.76 5.13
C ARG A 92 7.70 5.68 6.22
N LYS A 93 6.88 6.71 6.38
CA LYS A 93 5.76 6.69 7.34
C LYS A 93 4.75 5.59 6.99
N ILE A 94 4.47 5.43 5.69
CA ILE A 94 3.57 4.37 5.21
C ILE A 94 4.12 2.99 5.61
N PHE A 95 5.40 2.74 5.37
CA PHE A 95 6.01 1.45 5.67
C PHE A 95 6.16 1.22 7.17
N GLU A 96 6.36 2.26 7.98
CA GLU A 96 6.31 2.14 9.43
C GLU A 96 4.93 1.67 9.91
N ALA A 97 3.87 2.24 9.33
CA ALA A 97 2.50 1.83 9.67
C ALA A 97 2.20 0.39 9.23
N LEU A 98 2.71 -0.02 8.06
CA LEU A 98 2.61 -1.41 7.61
C LEU A 98 3.33 -2.36 8.56
N ASP A 99 4.53 -1.98 9.03
CA ASP A 99 5.30 -2.78 9.98
C ASP A 99 4.53 -2.95 11.29
N GLU A 100 3.93 -1.87 11.81
CA GLU A 100 3.10 -1.95 13.03
C GLU A 100 1.93 -2.91 12.85
N PHE A 101 1.27 -2.85 11.70
CA PHE A 101 0.16 -3.75 11.40
C PHE A 101 0.63 -5.21 11.30
N ALA A 102 1.75 -5.44 10.64
CA ALA A 102 2.35 -6.78 10.52
C ALA A 102 2.70 -7.36 11.89
N LEU A 103 3.35 -6.57 12.75
CA LEU A 103 3.74 -7.00 14.09
C LEU A 103 2.53 -7.29 14.97
N LYS A 104 1.51 -6.44 14.90
CA LYS A 104 0.25 -6.61 15.64
C LYS A 104 -0.45 -7.92 15.26
N ASN A 105 -0.34 -8.33 14.01
CA ASN A 105 -0.95 -9.55 13.49
C ASN A 105 0.00 -10.75 13.48
N GLN A 106 1.17 -10.61 14.11
CA GLN A 106 2.15 -11.70 14.27
C GLN A 106 2.63 -12.25 12.92
N CYS A 107 2.70 -11.39 11.91
CA CYS A 107 3.22 -11.78 10.61
C CYS A 107 4.70 -12.11 10.70
N GLU A 108 5.11 -13.21 10.07
CA GLU A 108 6.50 -13.61 10.05
C GLU A 108 7.34 -12.76 9.10
N TYR A 109 6.74 -12.36 7.99
CA TYR A 109 7.38 -11.48 7.00
C TYR A 109 6.33 -10.68 6.23
N ALA A 110 6.81 -9.68 5.49
CA ALA A 110 5.99 -8.95 4.54
C ALA A 110 6.54 -9.17 3.14
N LEU A 111 5.65 -9.24 2.18
CA LEU A 111 5.97 -9.51 0.78
C LEU A 111 5.39 -8.39 -0.09
N LEU A 112 6.20 -7.87 -1.00
CA LEU A 112 5.70 -6.99 -2.05
C LEU A 112 6.31 -7.39 -3.39
N VAL A 113 5.61 -7.06 -4.46
CA VAL A 113 6.08 -7.33 -5.82
C VAL A 113 6.22 -6.00 -6.54
N SER A 114 7.38 -5.77 -7.18
CA SER A 114 7.65 -4.59 -7.96
C SER A 114 8.25 -4.98 -9.30
N SER A 115 7.89 -4.22 -10.34
CA SER A 115 8.43 -4.47 -11.68
C SER A 115 9.94 -4.26 -11.70
N GLY A 116 10.66 -5.15 -12.40
CA GLY A 116 12.12 -5.12 -12.47
C GLY A 116 12.73 -3.85 -13.04
N PHE A 117 11.98 -3.11 -13.85
CA PHE A 117 12.46 -1.85 -14.43
C PHE A 117 12.29 -0.65 -13.48
N ARG A 118 11.61 -0.80 -12.36
CA ARG A 118 11.39 0.28 -11.37
C ARG A 118 12.52 0.32 -10.33
N LYS A 119 13.74 0.52 -10.78
CA LYS A 119 14.94 0.44 -9.93
C LYS A 119 14.97 1.44 -8.78
N GLY A 120 14.43 2.66 -8.97
CA GLY A 120 14.37 3.65 -7.90
C GLY A 120 13.47 3.20 -6.77
N ALA A 121 12.34 2.57 -7.09
CA ALA A 121 11.45 1.99 -6.08
C ALA A 121 12.14 0.83 -5.35
N HIS A 122 12.91 0.01 -6.06
CA HIS A 122 13.65 -1.11 -5.45
C HIS A 122 14.61 -0.63 -4.37
N ARG A 123 15.38 0.45 -4.62
CA ARG A 123 16.27 1.01 -3.61
C ARG A 123 15.51 1.46 -2.37
N PHE A 124 14.35 2.07 -2.56
CA PHE A 124 13.51 2.49 -1.45
C PHE A 124 13.03 1.29 -0.65
N TYR A 125 12.54 0.23 -1.32
CA TYR A 125 12.07 -0.98 -0.64
C TYR A 125 13.20 -1.64 0.16
N GLU A 126 14.40 -1.71 -0.39
CA GLU A 126 15.55 -2.22 0.33
C GLU A 126 15.84 -1.37 1.58
N ALA A 127 15.74 -0.03 1.45
CA ALA A 127 15.99 0.88 2.56
C ALA A 127 15.00 0.73 3.71
N VAL A 128 13.78 0.26 3.44
CA VAL A 128 12.77 -0.01 4.49
C VAL A 128 12.69 -1.49 4.89
N GLY A 129 13.67 -2.28 4.49
CA GLY A 129 13.85 -3.64 5.02
C GLY A 129 13.52 -4.79 4.08
N TYR A 130 13.11 -4.54 2.85
CA TYR A 130 12.77 -5.59 1.88
C TYR A 130 14.02 -6.02 1.14
N THR A 131 14.87 -6.80 1.81
CA THR A 131 16.21 -7.14 1.35
C THR A 131 16.34 -8.57 0.81
N ASP A 132 15.35 -9.43 1.06
CA ASP A 132 15.36 -10.80 0.57
C ASP A 132 14.73 -10.85 -0.83
N ASP A 133 15.52 -11.16 -1.83
CA ASP A 133 15.07 -11.16 -3.24
C ASP A 133 14.42 -12.50 -3.56
N VAL A 134 13.09 -12.50 -3.64
CA VAL A 134 12.32 -13.70 -3.97
C VAL A 134 11.67 -13.53 -5.34
N ARG A 135 11.38 -14.63 -6.00
CA ARG A 135 10.80 -14.60 -7.34
C ARG A 135 9.30 -14.90 -7.29
N GLY A 136 8.51 -14.00 -7.86
CA GLY A 136 7.08 -14.19 -8.05
C GLY A 136 6.74 -14.43 -9.51
N PHE A 137 5.66 -15.17 -9.74
CA PHE A 137 5.13 -15.41 -11.07
C PHE A 137 3.67 -15.02 -11.09
N ARG A 138 3.22 -14.38 -12.17
CA ARG A 138 1.84 -13.90 -12.30
C ARG A 138 1.13 -14.63 -13.45
N LYS A 139 -0.10 -15.03 -13.20
CA LYS A 139 -0.97 -15.55 -14.24
C LYS A 139 -2.24 -14.70 -14.26
N TYR A 140 -2.60 -14.18 -15.42
CA TYR A 140 -3.83 -13.41 -15.59
C TYR A 140 -5.00 -14.33 -15.93
N TYR A 141 -6.20 -13.91 -15.52
CA TYR A 141 -7.44 -14.62 -15.81
C TYR A 141 -8.41 -13.76 -16.59
#